data_204ed7c6501eda8855e82b5e0a359a90
#
_entry.id   204ed7c6501eda8855e82b5e0a359a90
#
_cell.length_a   1.000
_cell.length_b   1.000
_cell.length_c   1.000
_cell.angle_alpha   90.00
_cell.angle_beta   90.00
_cell.angle_gamma   90.00
#
_symmetry.space_group_name_H-M   'P 1'
#
loop_
_entity.id
_entity.type
_entity.pdbx_description
1 polymer ?
#
loop_
_entity_poly.entity_id
_entity_poly.type
_entity_poly.pdbx_seq_one_letter_code
_entity_poly.pdbx_strand_id
1 'polypeptide(L)'
;MVDNTVLGSLRHSSDLLKRGFARMQQGGVIMDVVTPAQAAIAEASGAVSVMALERVPADIRKMGGVARTSHPDMITGIIDCTTIPVMAKSRIGHEAESQVLQSLGVDMVDESEVLTPADPYFHINKNAHDIPFVCGATGLGEAVRRIYEGAAMIRTKGEAGTGNVVAAMKHARLIDQEIRQVQSLDDAGLDAAAEHI
;
A
#
# COMPACT_ATOMS: atom_id res chain seq x y z
N MET A 1 -8.60 -17.52 -35.14
CA MET A 1 -7.30 -17.70 -34.49
C MET A 1 -7.10 -16.49 -33.60
N VAL A 2 -7.14 -16.69 -32.28
CA VAL A 2 -6.82 -15.60 -31.33
C VAL A 2 -5.31 -15.36 -31.41
N ASP A 3 -4.92 -14.15 -31.76
CA ASP A 3 -3.54 -13.76 -31.93
C ASP A 3 -2.77 -13.97 -30.62
N ASN A 4 -1.70 -14.79 -30.65
CA ASN A 4 -0.87 -15.09 -29.48
C ASN A 4 -0.19 -13.83 -28.88
N THR A 5 -0.13 -12.72 -29.62
CA THR A 5 0.29 -11.42 -29.10
C THR A 5 -0.72 -10.83 -28.13
N VAL A 6 -2.03 -11.11 -28.30
CA VAL A 6 -3.08 -10.68 -27.36
C VAL A 6 -3.00 -11.46 -26.04
N LEU A 7 -2.69 -12.76 -26.11
CA LEU A 7 -2.50 -13.59 -24.90
C LEU A 7 -1.21 -13.24 -24.14
N GLY A 8 -0.16 -12.79 -24.84
CA GLY A 8 1.05 -12.24 -24.22
C GLY A 8 0.79 -10.92 -23.49
N SER A 9 -0.09 -10.07 -24.05
CA SER A 9 -0.49 -8.81 -23.40
C SER A 9 -1.44 -9.02 -22.21
N LEU A 10 -2.13 -10.14 -22.13
CA LEU A 10 -2.97 -10.50 -20.97
C LEU A 10 -2.15 -10.83 -19.72
N ARG A 11 -0.86 -11.16 -19.83
CA ARG A 11 0.05 -11.21 -18.68
C ARG A 11 0.37 -9.82 -18.10
N HIS A 12 0.31 -8.78 -18.91
CA HIS A 12 0.33 -7.39 -18.47
C HIS A 12 -1.01 -6.91 -17.91
N SER A 13 -2.09 -7.69 -18.08
CA SER A 13 -3.39 -7.34 -17.50
C SER A 13 -3.38 -7.35 -15.98
N SER A 14 -2.51 -8.14 -15.32
CA SER A 14 -2.39 -8.13 -13.87
C SER A 14 -1.91 -6.77 -13.34
N ASP A 15 -0.95 -6.12 -13.99
CA ASP A 15 -0.47 -4.78 -13.62
C ASP A 15 -1.51 -3.71 -13.88
N LEU A 16 -2.23 -3.80 -14.99
CA LEU A 16 -3.34 -2.90 -15.30
C LEU A 16 -4.48 -3.04 -14.29
N LEU A 17 -4.80 -4.26 -13.88
CA LEU A 17 -5.81 -4.53 -12.85
C LEU A 17 -5.37 -3.97 -11.49
N LYS A 18 -4.12 -4.24 -11.08
CA LYS A 18 -3.55 -3.73 -9.83
C LYS A 18 -3.58 -2.20 -9.78
N ARG A 19 -3.14 -1.54 -10.85
CA ARG A 19 -3.18 -0.07 -10.97
C ARG A 19 -4.59 0.47 -11.08
N GLY A 20 -5.48 -0.22 -11.79
CA GLY A 20 -6.90 0.13 -11.91
C GLY A 20 -7.58 0.09 -10.54
N PHE A 21 -7.32 -0.94 -9.75
CA PHE A 21 -7.82 -1.06 -8.39
C PHE A 21 -7.33 0.11 -7.51
N ALA A 22 -6.03 0.42 -7.53
CA ALA A 22 -5.48 1.56 -6.81
C ALA A 22 -6.12 2.88 -7.24
N ARG A 23 -6.37 3.06 -8.56
CA ARG A 23 -7.02 4.27 -9.10
C ARG A 23 -8.47 4.43 -8.64
N MET A 24 -9.18 3.35 -8.38
CA MET A 24 -10.54 3.40 -7.83
C MET A 24 -10.61 4.01 -6.43
N GLN A 25 -9.49 4.02 -5.69
CA GLN A 25 -9.40 4.63 -4.37
C GLN A 25 -9.23 6.16 -4.42
N GLN A 26 -8.94 6.72 -5.60
CA GLN A 26 -8.63 8.15 -5.76
C GLN A 26 -9.82 9.03 -5.34
N GLY A 27 -9.55 10.01 -4.48
CA GLY A 27 -10.54 10.95 -3.97
C GLY A 27 -11.44 10.40 -2.86
N GLY A 28 -11.27 9.12 -2.50
CA GLY A 28 -11.99 8.48 -1.41
C GLY A 28 -11.20 8.44 -0.10
N VAL A 29 -11.85 7.92 0.93
CA VAL A 29 -11.24 7.67 2.25
C VAL A 29 -11.06 6.18 2.45
N ILE A 30 -9.85 5.77 2.82
CA ILE A 30 -9.53 4.43 3.31
C ILE A 30 -9.52 4.52 4.82
N MET A 31 -10.42 3.81 5.50
CA MET A 31 -10.59 3.91 6.95
C MET A 31 -9.90 2.73 7.66
N ASP A 32 -9.03 3.04 8.62
CA ASP A 32 -8.46 2.05 9.53
C ASP A 32 -9.56 1.53 10.48
N VAL A 33 -9.72 0.20 10.54
CA VAL A 33 -10.74 -0.46 11.38
C VAL A 33 -10.14 -1.66 12.11
N VAL A 34 -10.60 -1.92 13.32
CA VAL A 34 -10.10 -3.00 14.18
C VAL A 34 -11.17 -4.03 14.52
N THR A 35 -12.41 -3.82 14.08
CA THR A 35 -13.54 -4.74 14.28
C THR A 35 -14.48 -4.74 13.08
N PRO A 36 -15.24 -5.83 12.86
CA PRO A 36 -16.32 -5.86 11.86
C PRO A 36 -17.34 -4.73 12.02
N ALA A 37 -17.72 -4.39 13.25
CA ALA A 37 -18.67 -3.31 13.52
C ALA A 37 -18.14 -1.94 13.04
N GLN A 38 -16.85 -1.66 13.23
CA GLN A 38 -16.23 -0.44 12.72
C GLN A 38 -16.16 -0.43 11.19
N ALA A 39 -15.93 -1.58 10.56
CA ALA A 39 -15.91 -1.70 9.10
C ALA A 39 -17.29 -1.38 8.51
N ALA A 40 -18.37 -1.92 9.08
CA ALA A 40 -19.74 -1.60 8.68
C ALA A 40 -20.08 -0.10 8.85
N ILE A 41 -19.61 0.53 9.93
CA ILE A 41 -19.79 1.98 10.14
C ILE A 41 -18.99 2.79 9.09
N ALA A 42 -17.75 2.39 8.79
CA ALA A 42 -16.92 3.04 7.80
C ALA A 42 -17.57 3.00 6.42
N GLU A 43 -18.04 1.83 5.99
CA GLU A 43 -18.77 1.65 4.73
C GLU A 43 -20.03 2.50 4.68
N ALA A 44 -20.87 2.45 5.71
CA ALA A 44 -22.10 3.27 5.81
C ALA A 44 -21.80 4.79 5.80
N SER A 45 -20.61 5.20 6.22
CA SER A 45 -20.14 6.58 6.21
C SER A 45 -19.50 7.01 4.89
N GLY A 46 -19.42 6.13 3.89
CA GLY A 46 -18.90 6.43 2.55
C GLY A 46 -17.40 6.22 2.37
N ALA A 47 -16.75 5.42 3.22
CA ALA A 47 -15.39 4.97 2.95
C ALA A 47 -15.38 4.15 1.65
N VAL A 48 -14.32 4.30 0.86
CA VAL A 48 -14.15 3.54 -0.40
C VAL A 48 -13.43 2.21 -0.19
N SER A 49 -12.76 2.08 0.95
CA SER A 49 -12.09 0.86 1.41
C SER A 49 -11.88 0.92 2.91
N VAL A 50 -11.61 -0.22 3.52
CA VAL A 50 -11.15 -0.31 4.90
C VAL A 50 -9.77 -0.97 4.98
N MET A 51 -8.99 -0.56 5.98
CA MET A 51 -7.73 -1.18 6.34
C MET A 51 -7.93 -1.98 7.63
N ALA A 52 -7.88 -3.30 7.52
CA ALA A 52 -8.02 -4.20 8.66
C ALA A 52 -6.76 -4.19 9.52
N LEU A 53 -6.86 -3.77 10.76
CA LEU A 53 -5.78 -3.66 11.73
C LEU A 53 -6.16 -4.35 13.04
N GLU A 54 -5.23 -5.06 13.65
CA GLU A 54 -5.42 -5.53 15.03
C GLU A 54 -5.38 -4.36 16.02
N ARG A 55 -4.57 -3.34 15.71
CA ARG A 55 -4.39 -2.12 16.48
C ARG A 55 -4.12 -0.96 15.55
N VAL A 56 -4.70 0.19 15.85
CA VAL A 56 -4.38 1.42 15.11
C VAL A 56 -2.96 1.90 15.44
N PRO A 57 -2.31 2.64 14.54
CA PRO A 57 -0.91 3.08 14.73
C PRO A 57 -0.65 3.80 16.07
N ALA A 58 -1.62 4.56 16.59
CA ALA A 58 -1.52 5.21 17.88
C ALA A 58 -1.35 4.22 19.03
N ASP A 59 -2.06 3.11 19.01
CA ASP A 59 -1.98 2.08 20.06
C ASP A 59 -0.72 1.24 19.91
N ILE A 60 -0.27 0.97 18.67
CA ILE A 60 1.03 0.33 18.43
C ILE A 60 2.16 1.13 19.08
N ARG A 61 2.17 2.46 18.90
CA ARG A 61 3.16 3.35 19.52
C ARG A 61 3.12 3.30 21.06
N LYS A 62 1.93 3.36 21.66
CA LYS A 62 1.75 3.28 23.12
C LYS A 62 2.27 1.97 23.71
N MET A 63 2.21 0.89 22.93
CA MET A 63 2.60 -0.47 23.35
C MET A 63 4.06 -0.82 23.01
N GLY A 64 4.90 0.16 22.71
CA GLY A 64 6.33 -0.03 22.45
C GLY A 64 6.71 -0.18 20.97
N GLY A 65 5.78 0.05 20.04
CA GLY A 65 6.06 0.05 18.60
C GLY A 65 6.29 -1.31 17.96
N VAL A 66 5.99 -2.41 18.67
CA VAL A 66 6.13 -3.77 18.14
C VAL A 66 4.78 -4.30 17.68
N ALA A 67 4.67 -4.60 16.40
CA ALA A 67 3.45 -5.16 15.81
C ALA A 67 3.79 -6.10 14.64
N ARG A 68 2.85 -6.97 14.29
CA ARG A 68 2.90 -7.88 13.14
C ARG A 68 1.56 -7.81 12.40
N THR A 69 1.40 -8.59 11.33
CA THR A 69 0.12 -8.71 10.64
C THR A 69 -1.00 -9.11 11.59
N SER A 70 -2.21 -8.70 11.30
CA SER A 70 -3.40 -8.98 12.09
C SER A 70 -3.79 -10.46 12.03
N HIS A 71 -4.52 -10.93 13.06
CA HIS A 71 -4.99 -12.32 13.10
C HIS A 71 -5.94 -12.62 11.93
N PRO A 72 -5.81 -13.78 11.26
CA PRO A 72 -6.67 -14.15 10.13
C PRO A 72 -8.17 -14.06 10.43
N ASP A 73 -8.64 -14.54 11.56
CA ASP A 73 -10.08 -14.53 11.92
C ASP A 73 -10.65 -13.10 11.98
N MET A 74 -9.85 -12.14 12.45
CA MET A 74 -10.27 -10.73 12.49
C MET A 74 -10.40 -10.16 11.07
N ILE A 75 -9.44 -10.46 10.20
CA ILE A 75 -9.45 -10.04 8.79
C ILE A 75 -10.65 -10.66 8.07
N THR A 76 -10.87 -11.96 8.22
CA THR A 76 -12.01 -12.67 7.63
C THR A 76 -13.34 -12.09 8.13
N GLY A 77 -13.46 -11.83 9.43
CA GLY A 77 -14.66 -11.21 9.99
C GLY A 77 -14.95 -9.81 9.43
N ILE A 78 -13.93 -9.04 9.06
CA ILE A 78 -14.09 -7.75 8.39
C ILE A 78 -14.50 -7.96 6.92
N ILE A 79 -13.87 -8.89 6.21
CA ILE A 79 -14.23 -9.24 4.82
C ILE A 79 -15.70 -9.66 4.74
N ASP A 80 -16.15 -10.50 5.65
CA ASP A 80 -17.51 -11.05 5.66
C ASP A 80 -18.60 -10.00 5.95
N CYS A 81 -18.26 -8.85 6.54
CA CYS A 81 -19.23 -7.84 6.97
C CYS A 81 -19.29 -6.60 6.08
N THR A 82 -18.42 -6.47 5.06
CA THR A 82 -18.37 -5.30 4.15
C THR A 82 -18.46 -5.71 2.70
N THR A 83 -18.93 -4.80 1.84
CA THR A 83 -18.93 -4.94 0.38
C THR A 83 -17.85 -4.10 -0.30
N ILE A 84 -17.23 -3.17 0.45
CA ILE A 84 -16.10 -2.38 -0.04
C ILE A 84 -14.78 -3.12 0.16
N PRO A 85 -13.74 -2.82 -0.64
CA PRO A 85 -12.45 -3.47 -0.56
C PRO A 85 -11.83 -3.47 0.83
N VAL A 86 -11.24 -4.59 1.22
CA VAL A 86 -10.53 -4.79 2.49
C VAL A 86 -9.03 -4.89 2.23
N MET A 87 -8.29 -4.00 2.85
CA MET A 87 -6.82 -4.02 2.86
C MET A 87 -6.32 -4.56 4.20
N ALA A 88 -5.12 -5.13 4.21
CA ALA A 88 -4.43 -5.51 5.44
C ALA A 88 -2.93 -5.24 5.35
N LYS A 89 -2.26 -5.13 6.50
CA LYS A 89 -0.84 -4.80 6.57
C LYS A 89 0.03 -6.04 6.74
N SER A 90 1.11 -6.10 5.95
CA SER A 90 2.24 -7.01 6.17
C SER A 90 3.46 -6.24 6.68
N ARG A 91 4.33 -6.91 7.42
CA ARG A 91 5.63 -6.36 7.79
C ARG A 91 6.52 -6.19 6.56
N ILE A 92 7.38 -5.17 6.56
CA ILE A 92 8.37 -4.98 5.50
C ILE A 92 9.24 -6.24 5.41
N GLY A 93 9.40 -6.78 4.18
CA GLY A 93 10.22 -7.95 3.88
C GLY A 93 9.65 -9.30 4.33
N HIS A 94 8.41 -9.35 4.85
CA HIS A 94 7.81 -10.61 5.31
C HIS A 94 6.91 -11.24 4.26
N GLU A 95 7.54 -11.98 3.32
CA GLU A 95 6.87 -12.64 2.20
C GLU A 95 5.70 -13.55 2.64
N ALA A 96 5.90 -14.34 3.71
CA ALA A 96 4.88 -15.27 4.17
C ALA A 96 3.62 -14.56 4.70
N GLU A 97 3.74 -13.38 5.33
CA GLU A 97 2.54 -12.62 5.74
C GLU A 97 1.73 -12.18 4.54
N SER A 98 2.37 -11.67 3.47
CA SER A 98 1.66 -11.25 2.27
C SER A 98 0.98 -12.42 1.54
N GLN A 99 1.62 -13.60 1.51
CA GLN A 99 1.01 -14.81 0.96
C GLN A 99 -0.23 -15.25 1.75
N VAL A 100 -0.17 -15.20 3.08
CA VAL A 100 -1.33 -15.48 3.94
C VAL A 100 -2.45 -14.47 3.66
N LEU A 101 -2.14 -13.18 3.63
CA LEU A 101 -3.13 -12.14 3.35
C LEU A 101 -3.80 -12.34 1.97
N GLN A 102 -3.02 -12.65 0.94
CA GLN A 102 -3.56 -12.98 -0.38
C GLN A 102 -4.49 -14.21 -0.32
N SER A 103 -4.11 -15.24 0.43
CA SER A 103 -4.92 -16.46 0.56
C SER A 103 -6.22 -16.26 1.35
N LEU A 104 -6.26 -15.28 2.25
CA LEU A 104 -7.47 -14.86 2.96
C LEU A 104 -8.44 -14.07 2.08
N GLY A 105 -8.00 -13.61 0.91
CA GLY A 105 -8.84 -12.86 -0.01
C GLY A 105 -8.89 -11.36 0.26
N VAL A 106 -7.86 -10.77 0.90
CA VAL A 106 -7.78 -9.31 0.98
C VAL A 106 -7.57 -8.72 -0.42
N ASP A 107 -8.11 -7.54 -0.67
CA ASP A 107 -8.08 -6.90 -1.97
C ASP A 107 -6.77 -6.15 -2.24
N MET A 108 -6.04 -5.74 -1.20
CA MET A 108 -4.75 -5.05 -1.29
C MET A 108 -3.93 -5.30 -0.03
N VAL A 109 -2.61 -5.41 -0.18
CA VAL A 109 -1.66 -5.50 0.96
C VAL A 109 -0.92 -4.17 1.11
N ASP A 110 -0.87 -3.64 2.32
CA ASP A 110 0.03 -2.54 2.70
C ASP A 110 1.29 -3.13 3.34
N GLU A 111 2.40 -3.12 2.60
CA GLU A 111 3.72 -3.41 3.16
C GLU A 111 4.16 -2.18 3.97
N SER A 112 4.04 -2.29 5.30
CA SER A 112 3.93 -1.13 6.17
C SER A 112 5.06 -0.99 7.17
N GLU A 113 5.65 0.21 7.19
CA GLU A 113 6.59 0.66 8.23
C GLU A 113 5.95 0.83 9.61
N VAL A 114 4.63 0.82 9.70
CA VAL A 114 3.89 0.90 10.97
C VAL A 114 4.06 -0.38 11.79
N LEU A 115 4.25 -1.51 11.09
CA LEU A 115 4.58 -2.79 11.73
C LEU A 115 6.09 -2.92 11.91
N THR A 116 6.51 -3.81 12.79
CA THR A 116 7.94 -4.13 12.97
C THR A 116 8.47 -4.78 11.69
N PRO A 117 9.56 -4.27 11.04
CA PRO A 117 10.13 -4.90 9.87
C PRO A 117 10.61 -6.31 10.17
N ALA A 118 10.38 -7.25 9.23
CA ALA A 118 11.01 -8.57 9.27
C ALA A 118 12.41 -8.51 8.64
N ASP A 119 12.55 -7.72 7.57
CA ASP A 119 13.82 -7.42 6.94
C ASP A 119 13.92 -5.90 6.69
N PRO A 120 14.89 -5.20 7.30
CA PRO A 120 15.02 -3.74 7.13
C PRO A 120 15.62 -3.34 5.78
N TYR A 121 16.21 -4.28 5.01
CA TYR A 121 16.92 -3.99 3.77
C TYR A 121 16.14 -4.39 2.53
N PHE A 122 15.36 -5.47 2.59
CA PHE A 122 14.68 -6.02 1.44
C PHE A 122 13.16 -5.97 1.62
N HIS A 123 12.50 -5.38 0.64
CA HIS A 123 11.06 -5.36 0.55
C HIS A 123 10.52 -6.63 -0.12
N ILE A 124 9.24 -6.91 0.10
CA ILE A 124 8.52 -8.01 -0.56
C ILE A 124 8.59 -7.84 -2.08
N ASN A 125 8.82 -8.93 -2.81
CA ASN A 125 8.70 -8.94 -4.26
C ASN A 125 7.23 -8.94 -4.69
N LYS A 126 6.68 -7.76 -4.88
CA LYS A 126 5.26 -7.54 -5.19
C LYS A 126 4.85 -8.07 -6.57
N ASN A 127 5.83 -8.25 -7.47
CA ASN A 127 5.59 -8.85 -8.77
C ASN A 127 5.28 -10.35 -8.70
N ALA A 128 5.61 -11.01 -7.58
CA ALA A 128 5.30 -12.42 -7.33
C ALA A 128 3.86 -12.65 -6.81
N HIS A 129 3.10 -11.58 -6.56
CA HIS A 129 1.74 -11.64 -6.03
C HIS A 129 0.70 -11.22 -7.07
N ASP A 130 -0.51 -11.78 -6.97
CA ASP A 130 -1.63 -11.45 -7.86
C ASP A 130 -2.41 -10.21 -7.40
N ILE A 131 -2.31 -9.85 -6.12
CA ILE A 131 -2.99 -8.69 -5.53
C ILE A 131 -2.14 -7.42 -5.57
N PRO A 132 -2.74 -6.22 -5.60
CA PRO A 132 -2.02 -4.97 -5.53
C PRO A 132 -1.39 -4.72 -4.16
N PHE A 133 -0.30 -3.95 -4.16
CA PHE A 133 0.37 -3.48 -2.96
C PHE A 133 0.36 -1.97 -2.85
N VAL A 134 0.22 -1.47 -1.63
CA VAL A 134 0.50 -0.09 -1.26
C VAL A 134 1.76 -0.05 -0.39
N CYS A 135 2.57 1.00 -0.56
CA CYS A 135 3.76 1.24 0.24
C CYS A 135 3.83 2.71 0.67
N GLY A 136 4.50 2.96 1.79
CA GLY A 136 4.81 4.30 2.23
C GLY A 136 6.06 4.86 1.53
N ALA A 137 6.08 6.19 1.32
CA ALA A 137 7.26 6.91 0.88
C ALA A 137 7.34 8.29 1.55
N THR A 138 8.57 8.78 1.71
CA THR A 138 8.86 10.13 2.22
C THR A 138 9.29 11.10 1.14
N GLY A 139 9.78 10.59 0.00
CA GLY A 139 10.25 11.32 -1.18
C GLY A 139 10.11 10.49 -2.45
N LEU A 140 10.39 11.09 -3.59
CA LEU A 140 10.19 10.47 -4.91
C LEU A 140 11.10 9.26 -5.13
N GLY A 141 12.37 9.33 -4.72
CA GLY A 141 13.30 8.22 -4.88
C GLY A 141 12.81 6.95 -4.20
N GLU A 142 12.30 7.07 -2.96
CA GLU A 142 11.70 5.93 -2.26
C GLU A 142 10.44 5.43 -2.98
N ALA A 143 9.58 6.34 -3.45
CA ALA A 143 8.37 6.00 -4.19
C ALA A 143 8.70 5.22 -5.49
N VAL A 144 9.69 5.67 -6.24
CA VAL A 144 10.13 5.01 -7.49
C VAL A 144 10.65 3.60 -7.21
N ARG A 145 11.45 3.41 -6.16
CA ARG A 145 11.91 2.07 -5.76
C ARG A 145 10.72 1.14 -5.43
N ARG A 146 9.73 1.61 -4.68
CA ARG A 146 8.52 0.81 -4.36
C ARG A 146 7.72 0.47 -5.61
N ILE A 147 7.58 1.41 -6.55
CA ILE A 147 6.91 1.17 -7.84
C ILE A 147 7.68 0.14 -8.68
N TYR A 148 9.00 0.24 -8.72
CA TYR A 148 9.86 -0.74 -9.41
C TYR A 148 9.70 -2.16 -8.85
N GLU A 149 9.51 -2.29 -7.54
CA GLU A 149 9.22 -3.56 -6.85
C GLU A 149 7.80 -4.07 -7.10
N GLY A 150 6.94 -3.31 -7.78
CA GLY A 150 5.57 -3.68 -8.13
C GLY A 150 4.48 -3.06 -7.27
N ALA A 151 4.77 -2.02 -6.48
CA ALA A 151 3.73 -1.29 -5.75
C ALA A 151 2.78 -0.58 -6.73
N ALA A 152 1.48 -0.74 -6.52
CA ALA A 152 0.41 -0.14 -7.33
C ALA A 152 -0.05 1.22 -6.78
N MET A 153 0.21 1.49 -5.51
CA MET A 153 -0.16 2.73 -4.82
C MET A 153 0.94 3.15 -3.85
N ILE A 154 1.17 4.46 -3.79
CA ILE A 154 2.08 5.07 -2.82
C ILE A 154 1.27 5.96 -1.89
N ARG A 155 1.55 5.87 -0.59
CA ARG A 155 1.08 6.81 0.42
C ARG A 155 2.24 7.54 1.08
N THR A 156 1.99 8.69 1.65
CA THR A 156 2.99 9.35 2.49
C THR A 156 3.18 8.56 3.78
N LYS A 157 4.40 8.44 4.28
CA LYS A 157 4.65 7.82 5.60
C LYS A 157 4.07 8.66 6.72
N GLY A 158 4.24 9.98 6.65
CA GLY A 158 3.76 10.90 7.69
C GLY A 158 4.27 10.54 9.08
N GLU A 159 3.49 10.88 10.10
CA GLU A 159 3.65 10.42 11.49
C GLU A 159 2.37 9.70 11.92
N ALA A 160 2.17 8.51 11.41
CA ALA A 160 0.97 7.73 11.69
C ALA A 160 0.75 7.53 13.20
N GLY A 161 -0.48 7.73 13.65
CA GLY A 161 -0.88 7.55 15.05
C GLY A 161 -0.57 8.71 15.99
N THR A 162 -0.14 9.87 15.48
CA THR A 162 0.10 11.08 16.30
C THR A 162 -0.97 12.14 16.16
N GLY A 163 -1.80 12.07 15.10
CA GLY A 163 -2.71 13.15 14.73
C GLY A 163 -2.01 14.37 14.11
N ASN A 164 -0.69 14.35 13.99
CA ASN A 164 0.10 15.42 13.37
C ASN A 164 0.16 15.22 11.85
N VAL A 165 -0.60 16.01 11.11
CA VAL A 165 -0.63 15.98 9.64
C VAL A 165 0.54 16.73 8.98
N VAL A 166 1.35 17.46 9.73
CA VAL A 166 2.46 18.27 9.19
C VAL A 166 3.47 17.39 8.45
N ALA A 167 3.86 16.26 9.02
CA ALA A 167 4.80 15.34 8.36
C ALA A 167 4.22 14.75 7.06
N ALA A 168 2.95 14.37 7.05
CA ALA A 168 2.28 13.88 5.84
C ALA A 168 2.25 14.96 4.73
N MET A 169 1.91 16.19 5.08
CA MET A 169 1.92 17.32 4.15
C MET A 169 3.32 17.65 3.63
N LYS A 170 4.33 17.54 4.49
CA LYS A 170 5.74 17.72 4.08
C LYS A 170 6.14 16.69 3.02
N HIS A 171 5.84 15.41 3.26
CA HIS A 171 6.17 14.34 2.31
C HIS A 171 5.40 14.51 1.00
N ALA A 172 4.10 14.82 1.03
CA ALA A 172 3.30 15.04 -0.16
C ALA A 172 3.84 16.20 -1.02
N ARG A 173 4.19 17.32 -0.39
CA ARG A 173 4.77 18.49 -1.10
C ARG A 173 6.15 18.20 -1.66
N LEU A 174 6.99 17.45 -0.90
CA LEU A 174 8.31 17.05 -1.38
C LEU A 174 8.20 16.20 -2.63
N ILE A 175 7.37 15.17 -2.59
CA ILE A 175 7.16 14.28 -3.75
C ILE A 175 6.63 15.05 -4.96
N ASP A 176 5.65 15.94 -4.76
CA ASP A 176 5.12 16.78 -5.86
C ASP A 176 6.19 17.69 -6.45
N GLN A 177 7.02 18.32 -5.61
CA GLN A 177 8.14 19.14 -6.05
C GLN A 177 9.18 18.33 -6.85
N GLU A 178 9.57 17.16 -6.35
CA GLU A 178 10.53 16.26 -6.99
C GLU A 178 10.00 15.73 -8.32
N ILE A 179 8.70 15.41 -8.42
CA ILE A 179 8.04 15.03 -9.68
C ILE A 179 8.18 16.17 -10.72
N ARG A 180 7.89 17.41 -10.34
CA ARG A 180 8.02 18.57 -11.25
C ARG A 180 9.46 18.79 -11.69
N GLN A 181 10.43 18.58 -10.80
CA GLN A 181 11.85 18.66 -11.14
C GLN A 181 12.22 17.62 -12.19
N VAL A 182 11.86 16.36 -11.96
CA VAL A 182 12.13 15.26 -12.91
C VAL A 182 11.44 15.50 -14.26
N GLN A 183 10.21 16.00 -14.28
CA GLN A 183 9.49 16.32 -15.51
C GLN A 183 10.12 17.45 -16.33
N SER A 184 10.97 18.27 -15.73
CA SER A 184 11.70 19.36 -16.41
C SER A 184 13.06 18.94 -16.95
N LEU A 185 13.52 17.71 -16.70
CA LEU A 185 14.81 17.19 -17.15
C LEU A 185 14.72 16.66 -18.58
N ASP A 186 15.84 16.77 -19.30
CA ASP A 186 16.07 16.01 -20.53
C ASP A 186 16.56 14.58 -20.22
N ASP A 187 16.78 13.77 -21.26
CA ASP A 187 17.18 12.37 -21.10
C ASP A 187 18.48 12.23 -20.30
N ALA A 188 19.48 13.09 -20.54
CA ALA A 188 20.74 13.05 -19.80
C ALA A 188 20.56 13.43 -18.32
N GLY A 189 19.68 14.39 -18.04
CA GLY A 189 19.30 14.76 -16.69
C GLY A 189 18.52 13.67 -15.97
N LEU A 190 17.68 12.92 -16.68
CA LEU A 190 16.96 11.77 -16.14
C LEU A 190 17.91 10.62 -15.76
N ASP A 191 18.88 10.32 -16.64
CA ASP A 191 19.90 9.29 -16.36
C ASP A 191 20.72 9.66 -15.11
N ALA A 192 21.17 10.92 -15.01
CA ALA A 192 21.90 11.41 -13.84
C ALA A 192 21.03 11.36 -12.56
N ALA A 193 19.75 11.68 -12.64
CA ALA A 193 18.84 11.58 -11.51
C ALA A 193 18.62 10.13 -11.07
N ALA A 194 18.56 9.19 -12.01
CA ALA A 194 18.37 7.76 -11.73
C ALA A 194 19.55 7.14 -10.98
N GLU A 195 20.78 7.65 -11.17
CA GLU A 195 21.96 7.18 -10.43
C GLU A 195 21.89 7.47 -8.91
N HIS A 196 20.98 8.36 -8.47
CA HIS A 196 20.82 8.77 -7.08
C HIS A 196 19.55 8.19 -6.42
N ILE A 197 18.77 7.40 -7.13
CA ILE A 197 17.56 6.71 -6.66
C ILE A 197 17.91 5.28 -6.22
#